data_fdfed0234dd3df721c942af330875999
#
_entry.id   fdfed0234dd3df721c942af330875999
#
_cell.length_a   1.000
_cell.length_b   1.000
_cell.length_c   1.000
_cell.angle_alpha   90.00
_cell.angle_beta   90.00
_cell.angle_gamma   90.00
#
_symmetry.space_group_name_H-M   'P 1'
#
loop_
_entity.id
_entity.type
_entity.pdbx_description
1 polymer ?
#
loop_
_entity_poly.entity_id
_entity_poly.type
_entity_poly.pdbx_seq_one_letter_code
_entity_poly.pdbx_strand_id
1 'polypeptide(L)'
;LFSSALLLFGLSMIYGTCGTLYFNDLPAHIDGNMLQVMAFVFFFSGMGFKLSLVPFHLWTADVYEGAPSAVTAYLSVISKGSAAFVLLTVLIKVFAPMIADWQEVLYWITIVSITIANLFAIRQQNLKRLMAFSSISQAGYIMLGVIGGTASGMSSSVNLWLRSATIVITANTPKLATA
;
A
#
# COMPACT_ATOMS: atom_id res chain seq x y z
N LEU A 1 -5.97 4.77 -13.81
CA LEU A 1 -5.13 5.59 -14.70
C LEU A 1 -4.26 6.58 -13.94
N PHE A 2 -4.83 7.45 -13.07
CA PHE A 2 -4.09 8.49 -12.36
C PHE A 2 -2.93 7.95 -11.50
N SER A 3 -3.15 6.92 -10.69
CA SER A 3 -2.11 6.30 -9.86
C SER A 3 -0.96 5.69 -10.69
N SER A 4 -1.30 5.08 -11.83
CA SER A 4 -0.29 4.53 -12.73
C SER A 4 0.53 5.60 -13.42
N ALA A 5 -0.08 6.74 -13.76
CA ALA A 5 0.64 7.89 -14.32
C ALA A 5 1.64 8.47 -13.31
N LEU A 6 1.26 8.62 -12.04
CA LEU A 6 2.18 9.05 -10.98
C LEU A 6 3.35 8.09 -10.78
N LEU A 7 3.07 6.77 -10.78
CA LEU A 7 4.12 5.76 -10.67
C LEU A 7 5.12 5.84 -11.82
N LEU A 8 4.62 5.89 -13.06
CA LEU A 8 5.45 5.96 -14.25
C LEU A 8 6.26 7.27 -14.30
N PHE A 9 5.67 8.36 -13.88
CA PHE A 9 6.37 9.64 -13.79
C PHE A 9 7.52 9.59 -12.77
N GLY A 10 7.27 9.03 -11.58
CA GLY A 10 8.31 8.80 -10.57
C GLY A 10 9.44 7.91 -11.10
N LEU A 11 9.12 6.81 -11.78
CA LEU A 11 10.12 5.93 -12.40
C LEU A 11 10.92 6.63 -13.51
N SER A 12 10.27 7.46 -14.31
CA SER A 12 10.93 8.27 -15.35
C SER A 12 11.95 9.25 -14.76
N MET A 13 11.61 9.87 -13.62
CA MET A 13 12.54 10.76 -12.90
C MET A 13 13.73 9.99 -12.33
N ILE A 14 13.52 8.79 -11.76
CA ILE A 14 14.60 7.91 -11.28
C ILE A 14 15.52 7.54 -12.45
N TYR A 15 14.96 7.14 -13.57
CA TYR A 15 15.76 6.84 -14.76
C TYR A 15 16.57 8.04 -15.26
N GLY A 16 15.98 9.23 -15.25
CA GLY A 16 16.65 10.47 -15.66
C GLY A 16 17.85 10.83 -14.78
N THR A 17 17.85 10.44 -13.51
CA THR A 17 18.96 10.71 -12.57
C THR A 17 19.98 9.60 -12.48
N CYS A 18 19.53 8.34 -12.52
CA CYS A 18 20.39 7.18 -12.31
C CYS A 18 20.88 6.54 -13.61
N GLY A 19 20.21 6.81 -14.75
CA GLY A 19 20.52 6.21 -16.06
C GLY A 19 20.20 4.72 -16.19
N THR A 20 19.69 4.09 -15.13
CA THR A 20 19.35 2.66 -15.07
C THR A 20 18.07 2.42 -14.30
N LEU A 21 17.39 1.29 -14.58
CA LEU A 21 16.23 0.80 -13.80
C LEU A 21 16.48 -0.58 -13.20
N TYR A 22 17.69 -1.10 -13.28
CA TYR A 22 18.04 -2.38 -12.64
C TYR A 22 18.12 -2.20 -11.12
N PHE A 23 17.34 -3.00 -10.38
CA PHE A 23 17.25 -2.91 -8.91
C PHE A 23 18.58 -3.14 -8.19
N ASN A 24 19.52 -3.84 -8.80
CA ASN A 24 20.83 -4.07 -8.21
C ASN A 24 21.77 -2.86 -8.33
N ASP A 25 21.58 -2.07 -9.37
CA ASP A 25 22.46 -0.94 -9.70
C ASP A 25 21.93 0.38 -9.11
N LEU A 26 20.60 0.50 -8.96
CA LEU A 26 19.94 1.71 -8.48
C LEU A 26 20.49 2.21 -7.12
N PRO A 27 20.69 1.38 -6.09
CA PRO A 27 21.19 1.85 -4.79
C PRO A 27 22.55 2.56 -4.85
N ALA A 28 23.38 2.20 -5.83
CA ALA A 28 24.70 2.83 -6.02
C ALA A 28 24.63 4.24 -6.63
N HIS A 29 23.49 4.60 -7.24
CA HIS A 29 23.28 5.88 -7.91
C HIS A 29 22.28 6.78 -7.16
N ILE A 30 21.79 6.34 -6.02
CA ILE A 30 20.87 7.13 -5.18
C ILE A 30 21.69 7.89 -4.13
N ASP A 31 21.88 9.19 -4.37
CA ASP A 31 22.63 10.10 -3.52
C ASP A 31 21.75 10.99 -2.64
N GLY A 32 20.41 10.82 -2.69
CA GLY A 32 19.47 11.69 -1.97
C GLY A 32 19.30 13.07 -2.60
N ASN A 33 19.59 13.23 -3.88
CA ASN A 33 19.40 14.49 -4.60
C ASN A 33 17.91 14.88 -4.61
N MET A 34 17.61 16.19 -4.61
CA MET A 34 16.24 16.73 -4.60
C MET A 34 15.34 16.11 -5.68
N LEU A 35 15.88 15.83 -6.87
CA LEU A 35 15.12 15.20 -7.94
C LEU A 35 14.78 13.72 -7.62
N GLN A 36 15.65 13.01 -6.94
CA GLN A 36 15.42 11.64 -6.48
C GLN A 36 14.38 11.60 -5.34
N VAL A 37 14.39 12.57 -4.44
CA VAL A 37 13.38 12.74 -3.40
C VAL A 37 12.00 13.00 -4.04
N MET A 38 11.93 13.88 -5.03
CA MET A 38 10.69 14.12 -5.78
C MET A 38 10.22 12.86 -6.50
N ALA A 39 11.13 12.12 -7.14
CA ALA A 39 10.81 10.84 -7.79
C ALA A 39 10.23 9.82 -6.80
N PHE A 40 10.81 9.73 -5.60
CA PHE A 40 10.28 8.92 -4.51
C PHE A 40 8.86 9.34 -4.11
N VAL A 41 8.61 10.63 -3.93
CA VAL A 41 7.29 11.17 -3.56
C VAL A 41 6.22 10.80 -4.61
N PHE A 42 6.53 10.95 -5.91
CA PHE A 42 5.61 10.56 -6.98
C PHE A 42 5.37 9.06 -7.03
N PHE A 43 6.43 8.26 -6.92
CA PHE A 43 6.32 6.81 -6.87
C PHE A 43 5.48 6.36 -5.67
N PHE A 44 5.80 6.88 -4.49
CA PHE A 44 5.10 6.56 -3.25
C PHE A 44 3.63 7.01 -3.27
N SER A 45 3.33 8.18 -3.84
CA SER A 45 1.95 8.65 -4.00
C SER A 45 1.12 7.69 -4.87
N GLY A 46 1.68 7.20 -5.97
CA GLY A 46 1.02 6.22 -6.82
C GLY A 46 0.79 4.86 -6.14
N MET A 47 1.76 4.39 -5.34
CA MET A 47 1.63 3.18 -4.54
C MET A 47 0.67 3.37 -3.37
N GLY A 48 0.72 4.51 -2.69
CA GLY A 48 -0.20 4.89 -1.61
C GLY A 48 -1.66 4.92 -2.08
N PHE A 49 -1.90 5.39 -3.31
CA PHE A 49 -3.22 5.32 -3.94
C PHE A 49 -3.68 3.87 -4.13
N LYS A 50 -2.83 2.97 -4.61
CA LYS A 50 -3.15 1.54 -4.78
C LYS A 50 -3.41 0.84 -3.45
N LEU A 51 -2.63 1.15 -2.43
CA LEU A 51 -2.79 0.62 -1.07
C LEU A 51 -3.94 1.27 -0.30
N SER A 52 -4.44 2.41 -0.81
CA SER A 52 -5.46 3.23 -0.14
C SER A 52 -4.96 3.81 1.19
N LEU A 53 -3.69 4.18 1.27
CA LEU A 53 -3.16 4.89 2.42
C LEU A 53 -3.69 6.33 2.46
N VAL A 54 -3.80 6.92 3.64
CA VAL A 54 -4.17 8.34 3.75
C VAL A 54 -3.04 9.21 3.17
N PRO A 55 -3.35 10.21 2.34
CA PRO A 55 -4.67 10.80 2.04
C PRO A 55 -5.45 10.14 0.89
N PHE A 56 -4.92 9.13 0.24
CA PHE A 56 -5.46 8.53 -1.01
C PHE A 56 -6.53 7.44 -0.79
N HIS A 57 -7.18 7.39 0.37
CA HIS A 57 -8.07 6.30 0.78
C HIS A 57 -9.55 6.44 0.35
N LEU A 58 -9.99 7.65 -0.01
CA LEU A 58 -11.42 7.98 -0.17
C LEU A 58 -12.13 7.15 -1.25
N TRP A 59 -11.45 6.83 -2.35
CA TRP A 59 -12.01 6.06 -3.45
C TRP A 59 -12.39 4.62 -3.07
N THR A 60 -11.73 4.06 -2.06
CA THR A 60 -11.84 2.63 -1.73
C THR A 60 -13.21 2.26 -1.20
N ALA A 61 -13.79 3.08 -0.34
CA ALA A 61 -15.10 2.84 0.25
C ALA A 61 -16.21 2.84 -0.82
N ASP A 62 -16.17 3.80 -1.73
CA ASP A 62 -17.18 3.95 -2.77
C ASP A 62 -17.08 2.86 -3.84
N VAL A 63 -15.84 2.51 -4.25
CA VAL A 63 -15.60 1.42 -5.20
C VAL A 63 -16.03 0.07 -4.62
N TYR A 64 -15.74 -0.20 -3.34
CA TYR A 64 -16.13 -1.48 -2.72
C TYR A 64 -17.65 -1.59 -2.54
N GLU A 65 -18.34 -0.49 -2.28
CA GLU A 65 -19.79 -0.47 -2.18
C GLU A 65 -20.46 -0.78 -3.52
N GLY A 66 -20.00 -0.11 -4.60
CA GLY A 66 -20.58 -0.24 -5.94
C GLY A 66 -20.18 -1.50 -6.69
N ALA A 67 -19.06 -2.16 -6.33
CA ALA A 67 -18.57 -3.32 -7.05
C ALA A 67 -19.30 -4.61 -6.66
N PRO A 68 -19.38 -5.61 -7.58
CA PRO A 68 -19.81 -6.97 -7.25
C PRO A 68 -18.91 -7.59 -6.16
N SER A 69 -19.47 -8.49 -5.34
CA SER A 69 -18.76 -9.07 -4.18
C SER A 69 -17.46 -9.77 -4.56
N ALA A 70 -17.42 -10.46 -5.70
CA ALA A 70 -16.20 -11.13 -6.20
C ALA A 70 -15.09 -10.13 -6.54
N VAL A 71 -15.44 -9.00 -7.16
CA VAL A 71 -14.48 -7.93 -7.51
C VAL A 71 -13.98 -7.24 -6.24
N THR A 72 -14.85 -7.00 -5.27
CA THR A 72 -14.45 -6.43 -3.97
C THR A 72 -13.47 -7.34 -3.24
N ALA A 73 -13.72 -8.66 -3.21
CA ALA A 73 -12.81 -9.63 -2.62
C ALA A 73 -11.43 -9.64 -3.30
N TYR A 74 -11.40 -9.61 -4.64
CA TYR A 74 -10.15 -9.52 -5.40
C TYR A 74 -9.37 -8.25 -5.09
N LEU A 75 -10.04 -7.09 -5.10
CA LEU A 75 -9.39 -5.79 -4.84
C LEU A 75 -8.87 -5.67 -3.41
N SER A 76 -9.59 -6.23 -2.44
CA SER A 76 -9.20 -6.12 -1.02
C SER A 76 -8.00 -6.98 -0.65
N VAL A 77 -7.83 -8.12 -1.30
CA VAL A 77 -6.81 -9.12 -0.96
C VAL A 77 -5.67 -9.09 -1.98
N ILE A 78 -5.94 -9.49 -3.22
CA ILE A 78 -4.88 -9.74 -4.21
C ILE A 78 -4.23 -8.44 -4.66
N SER A 79 -5.03 -7.44 -5.02
CA SER A 79 -4.52 -6.17 -5.52
C SER A 79 -3.70 -5.42 -4.47
N LYS A 80 -4.18 -5.35 -3.22
CA LYS A 80 -3.45 -4.67 -2.13
C LYS A 80 -2.23 -5.45 -1.66
N GLY A 81 -2.35 -6.77 -1.56
CA GLY A 81 -1.22 -7.62 -1.16
C GLY A 81 -0.07 -7.56 -2.14
N SER A 82 -0.34 -7.66 -3.43
CA SER A 82 0.69 -7.51 -4.47
C SER A 82 1.33 -6.13 -4.47
N ALA A 83 0.54 -5.06 -4.33
CA ALA A 83 1.05 -3.70 -4.24
C ALA A 83 1.92 -3.49 -3.00
N ALA A 84 1.51 -4.03 -1.84
CA ALA A 84 2.30 -3.96 -0.61
C ALA A 84 3.65 -4.67 -0.75
N PHE A 85 3.65 -5.86 -1.37
CA PHE A 85 4.88 -6.63 -1.61
C PHE A 85 5.85 -5.92 -2.55
N VAL A 86 5.33 -5.31 -3.64
CA VAL A 86 6.14 -4.52 -4.56
C VAL A 86 6.72 -3.29 -3.85
N LEU A 87 5.90 -2.56 -3.10
CA LEU A 87 6.36 -1.39 -2.36
C LEU A 87 7.48 -1.75 -1.37
N LEU A 88 7.30 -2.82 -0.59
CA LEU A 88 8.28 -3.33 0.35
C LEU A 88 9.61 -3.68 -0.35
N THR A 89 9.53 -4.39 -1.47
CA THR A 89 10.72 -4.77 -2.25
C THR A 89 11.48 -3.55 -2.77
N VAL A 90 10.76 -2.56 -3.28
CA VAL A 90 11.35 -1.32 -3.81
C VAL A 90 11.96 -0.47 -2.68
N LEU A 91 11.28 -0.34 -1.54
CA LEU A 91 11.82 0.42 -0.40
C LEU A 91 13.12 -0.17 0.13
N ILE A 92 13.18 -1.50 0.27
CA ILE A 92 14.35 -2.18 0.83
C ILE A 92 15.50 -2.28 -0.17
N LYS A 93 15.20 -2.54 -1.46
CA LYS A 93 16.25 -2.76 -2.46
C LYS A 93 16.69 -1.49 -3.16
N VAL A 94 15.79 -0.57 -3.45
CA VAL A 94 16.09 0.63 -4.25
C VAL A 94 16.36 1.82 -3.33
N PHE A 95 15.44 2.12 -2.41
CA PHE A 95 15.53 3.29 -1.54
C PHE A 95 16.22 3.02 -0.20
N ALA A 96 16.99 1.93 -0.08
CA ALA A 96 17.80 1.65 1.11
C ALA A 96 18.73 2.80 1.53
N PRO A 97 19.41 3.53 0.60
CA PRO A 97 20.27 4.65 0.99
C PRO A 97 19.53 5.83 1.64
N MET A 98 18.25 6.00 1.35
CA MET A 98 17.39 7.08 1.85
C MET A 98 16.47 6.62 3.01
N ILE A 99 16.88 5.60 3.76
CA ILE A 99 16.03 4.98 4.78
C ILE A 99 15.55 5.95 5.85
N ALA A 100 16.41 6.89 6.27
CA ALA A 100 16.08 7.89 7.29
C ALA A 100 14.94 8.83 6.84
N ASP A 101 14.95 9.23 5.57
CA ASP A 101 13.99 10.20 5.04
C ASP A 101 12.61 9.58 4.85
N TRP A 102 12.53 8.39 4.22
CA TRP A 102 11.23 7.79 3.94
C TRP A 102 10.61 7.08 5.15
N GLN A 103 11.41 6.61 6.11
CA GLN A 103 10.92 5.91 7.28
C GLN A 103 10.07 6.81 8.17
N GLU A 104 10.48 8.06 8.38
CA GLU A 104 9.72 9.03 9.16
C GLU A 104 8.39 9.38 8.47
N VAL A 105 8.41 9.63 7.17
CA VAL A 105 7.20 9.91 6.38
C VAL A 105 6.22 8.74 6.44
N LEU A 106 6.70 7.51 6.28
CA LEU A 106 5.89 6.30 6.38
C LEU A 106 5.27 6.13 7.77
N TYR A 107 6.03 6.43 8.81
CA TYR A 107 5.56 6.34 10.19
C TYR A 107 4.32 7.21 10.40
N TRP A 108 4.39 8.48 10.04
CA TRP A 108 3.26 9.40 10.17
C TRP A 108 2.06 9.01 9.31
N ILE A 109 2.28 8.67 8.04
CA ILE A 109 1.22 8.22 7.13
C ILE A 109 0.53 6.97 7.69
N THR A 110 1.28 6.04 8.25
CA THR A 110 0.75 4.78 8.79
C THR A 110 -0.14 5.03 10.01
N ILE A 111 0.32 5.83 10.98
CA ILE A 111 -0.47 6.18 12.17
C ILE A 111 -1.78 6.85 11.76
N VAL A 112 -1.70 7.86 10.90
CA VAL A 112 -2.87 8.59 10.43
C VAL A 112 -3.83 7.68 9.68
N SER A 113 -3.29 6.78 8.82
CA SER A 113 -4.11 5.83 8.05
C SER A 113 -4.87 4.86 8.94
N ILE A 114 -4.22 4.25 9.94
CA ILE A 114 -4.86 3.32 10.86
C ILE A 114 -5.92 4.05 11.69
N THR A 115 -5.59 5.23 12.21
CA THR A 115 -6.50 6.01 13.07
C THR A 115 -7.75 6.43 12.30
N ILE A 116 -7.59 7.04 11.13
CA ILE A 116 -8.70 7.49 10.29
C ILE A 116 -9.56 6.31 9.84
N ALA A 117 -8.94 5.22 9.37
CA ALA A 117 -9.67 4.05 8.91
C ALA A 117 -10.54 3.45 10.01
N ASN A 118 -10.02 3.32 11.23
CA ASN A 118 -10.77 2.79 12.37
C ASN A 118 -11.90 3.71 12.81
N LEU A 119 -11.67 5.03 12.85
CA LEU A 119 -12.71 6.01 13.18
C LEU A 119 -13.87 5.98 12.18
N PHE A 120 -13.57 5.90 10.89
CA PHE A 120 -14.61 5.79 9.86
C PHE A 120 -15.31 4.43 9.88
N ALA A 121 -14.60 3.34 10.19
CA ALA A 121 -15.18 2.01 10.28
C ALA A 121 -16.30 1.92 11.33
N ILE A 122 -16.12 2.52 12.51
CA ILE A 122 -17.10 2.51 13.62
C ILE A 122 -18.44 3.12 13.21
N ARG A 123 -18.42 4.11 12.33
CA ARG A 123 -19.62 4.83 11.88
C ARG A 123 -20.35 4.16 10.70
N GLN A 124 -19.81 3.08 10.13
CA GLN A 124 -20.39 2.45 8.95
C GLN A 124 -21.50 1.46 9.31
N GLN A 125 -22.65 1.61 8.64
CA GLN A 125 -23.77 0.65 8.71
C GLN A 125 -23.73 -0.34 7.53
N ASN A 126 -23.07 0.02 6.43
CA ASN A 126 -22.95 -0.83 5.25
C ASN A 126 -21.73 -1.76 5.40
N LEU A 127 -21.97 -3.08 5.34
CA LEU A 127 -20.93 -4.11 5.50
C LEU A 127 -19.78 -3.96 4.49
N LYS A 128 -20.07 -3.64 3.23
CA LYS A 128 -19.04 -3.46 2.21
C LYS A 128 -18.15 -2.26 2.52
N ARG A 129 -18.69 -1.15 2.99
CA ARG A 129 -17.91 0.02 3.42
C ARG A 129 -17.09 -0.28 4.67
N LEU A 130 -17.64 -0.99 5.64
CA LEU A 130 -16.91 -1.43 6.82
C LEU A 130 -15.70 -2.30 6.42
N MET A 131 -15.88 -3.24 5.50
CA MET A 131 -14.78 -4.06 4.97
C MET A 131 -13.73 -3.23 4.21
N ALA A 132 -14.14 -2.17 3.51
CA ALA A 132 -13.22 -1.25 2.86
C ALA A 132 -12.31 -0.54 3.88
N PHE A 133 -12.87 0.03 4.94
CA PHE A 133 -12.08 0.69 5.99
C PHE A 133 -11.21 -0.30 6.77
N SER A 134 -11.70 -1.51 7.04
CA SER A 134 -10.89 -2.59 7.61
C SER A 134 -9.67 -2.91 6.73
N SER A 135 -9.84 -2.96 5.40
CA SER A 135 -8.73 -3.23 4.48
C SER A 135 -7.70 -2.09 4.41
N ILE A 136 -8.10 -0.85 4.67
CA ILE A 136 -7.19 0.31 4.80
C ILE A 136 -6.36 0.19 6.08
N SER A 137 -6.98 -0.14 7.20
CA SER A 137 -6.30 -0.43 8.47
C SER A 137 -5.25 -1.52 8.32
N GLN A 138 -5.59 -2.60 7.62
CA GLN A 138 -4.67 -3.72 7.37
C GLN A 138 -3.47 -3.33 6.51
N ALA A 139 -3.68 -2.50 5.48
CA ALA A 139 -2.57 -1.92 4.72
C ALA A 139 -1.63 -1.11 5.62
N GLY A 140 -2.18 -0.37 6.58
CA GLY A 140 -1.38 0.32 7.61
C GLY A 140 -0.56 -0.64 8.48
N TYR A 141 -1.13 -1.77 8.91
CA TYR A 141 -0.38 -2.77 9.69
C TYR A 141 0.79 -3.39 8.91
N ILE A 142 0.64 -3.61 7.60
CA ILE A 142 1.75 -4.05 6.75
C ILE A 142 2.87 -3.00 6.76
N MET A 143 2.51 -1.73 6.65
CA MET A 143 3.50 -0.64 6.67
C MET A 143 4.25 -0.56 8.01
N LEU A 144 3.62 -0.85 9.15
CA LEU A 144 4.32 -0.94 10.45
C LEU A 144 5.43 -2.00 10.43
N GLY A 145 5.17 -3.15 9.79
CA GLY A 145 6.19 -4.19 9.62
C GLY A 145 7.38 -3.74 8.78
N VAL A 146 7.13 -2.90 7.75
CA VAL A 146 8.19 -2.30 6.91
C VAL A 146 9.02 -1.30 7.72
N ILE A 147 8.37 -0.44 8.49
CA ILE A 147 9.03 0.58 9.32
C ILE A 147 9.92 -0.06 10.39
N GLY A 148 9.47 -1.19 10.96
CA GLY A 148 10.25 -1.93 11.97
C GLY A 148 11.57 -2.51 11.45
N GLY A 149 11.78 -2.60 10.15
CA GLY A 149 13.04 -2.98 9.50
C GLY A 149 13.59 -4.37 9.83
N THR A 150 12.85 -5.16 10.62
CA THR A 150 13.26 -6.50 11.03
C THR A 150 12.57 -7.58 10.22
N ALA A 151 13.27 -8.65 9.87
CA ALA A 151 12.72 -9.79 9.15
C ALA A 151 11.52 -10.42 9.90
N SER A 152 11.55 -10.44 11.22
CA SER A 152 10.45 -10.90 12.06
C SER A 152 9.25 -9.96 12.03
N GLY A 153 9.44 -8.65 12.03
CA GLY A 153 8.37 -7.65 11.87
C GLY A 153 7.66 -7.76 10.52
N MET A 154 8.44 -7.91 9.46
CA MET A 154 7.90 -8.11 8.11
C MET A 154 7.12 -9.42 7.99
N SER A 155 7.64 -10.54 8.48
CA SER A 155 6.94 -11.82 8.44
C SER A 155 5.66 -11.80 9.27
N SER A 156 5.66 -11.15 10.43
CA SER A 156 4.49 -11.01 11.29
C SER A 156 3.39 -10.16 10.64
N SER A 157 3.75 -9.05 9.99
CA SER A 157 2.79 -8.18 9.30
C SER A 157 2.16 -8.87 8.07
N VAL A 158 2.94 -9.63 7.31
CA VAL A 158 2.45 -10.44 6.19
C VAL A 158 1.51 -11.56 6.70
N ASN A 159 1.85 -12.24 7.80
CA ASN A 159 0.99 -13.25 8.40
C ASN A 159 -0.33 -12.68 8.92
N LEU A 160 -0.31 -11.51 9.54
CA LEU A 160 -1.53 -10.81 9.96
C LEU A 160 -2.41 -10.48 8.76
N TRP A 161 -1.82 -9.99 7.67
CA TRP A 161 -2.55 -9.71 6.44
C TRP A 161 -3.15 -10.98 5.82
N LEU A 162 -2.41 -12.09 5.75
CA LEU A 162 -2.90 -13.36 5.22
C LEU A 162 -4.09 -13.88 6.04
N ARG A 163 -4.03 -13.82 7.36
CA ARG A 163 -5.15 -14.22 8.25
C ARG A 163 -6.40 -13.39 8.01
N SER A 164 -6.24 -12.06 7.91
CA SER A 164 -7.37 -11.17 7.65
C SER A 164 -7.94 -11.35 6.24
N ALA A 165 -7.08 -11.59 5.25
CA ALA A 165 -7.49 -11.93 3.90
C ALA A 165 -8.33 -13.21 3.86
N THR A 166 -7.94 -14.24 4.61
CA THR A 166 -8.70 -15.49 4.74
C THR A 166 -10.09 -15.24 5.32
N ILE A 167 -10.21 -14.40 6.35
CA ILE A 167 -11.50 -14.03 6.95
C ILE A 167 -12.41 -13.33 5.93
N VAL A 168 -11.87 -12.39 5.14
CA VAL A 168 -12.64 -11.69 4.10
C VAL A 168 -13.13 -12.65 3.02
N ILE A 169 -12.28 -13.58 2.58
CA ILE A 169 -12.62 -14.56 1.55
C ILE A 169 -13.70 -15.52 2.09
N THR A 170 -13.51 -16.07 3.30
CA THR A 170 -14.46 -17.00 3.89
C THR A 170 -15.82 -16.36 4.19
N ALA A 171 -15.86 -15.10 4.61
CA ALA A 171 -17.11 -14.37 4.83
C ALA A 171 -17.89 -14.11 3.52
N ASN A 172 -17.23 -14.11 2.37
CA ASN A 172 -17.86 -13.87 1.07
C ASN A 172 -18.17 -15.17 0.29
N THR A 173 -17.64 -16.34 0.69
CA THR A 173 -17.85 -17.62 0.00
C THR A 173 -19.32 -18.05 -0.10
N PRO A 174 -20.19 -17.89 0.92
CA PRO A 174 -21.60 -18.27 0.77
C PRO A 174 -22.36 -17.45 -0.29
N LYS A 175 -21.93 -16.23 -0.57
CA LYS A 175 -22.54 -15.37 -1.58
C LYS A 175 -22.00 -15.57 -2.99
N LEU A 176 -20.84 -16.21 -3.13
CA LEU A 176 -20.26 -16.59 -4.42
C LEU A 176 -20.84 -17.90 -4.96
N ALA A 177 -21.38 -18.76 -4.07
CA ALA A 177 -22.01 -20.02 -4.44
C ALA A 177 -23.48 -19.89 -4.91
N THR A 178 -24.08 -18.70 -4.72
CA THR A 178 -25.50 -18.43 -5.05
C THR A 178 -25.66 -17.41 -6.19
N ALA A 179 -24.57 -16.97 -6.83
CA ALA A 179 -24.56 -16.09 -7.99
C ALA A 179 -24.06 -16.84 -9.23
#